data_cabef80df9b66c080ae721bac9944a10
#
_entry.id   cabef80df9b66c080ae721bac9944a10
#
_cell.length_a   1.000
_cell.length_b   1.000
_cell.length_c   1.000
_cell.angle_alpha   90.00
_cell.angle_beta   90.00
_cell.angle_gamma   90.00
#
_symmetry.space_group_name_H-M   'P 1'
#
loop_
_entity.id
_entity.type
_entity.pdbx_description
1 polymer ?
#
loop_
_entity_poly.entity_id
_entity_poly.type
_entity_poly.pdbx_seq_one_letter_code
_entity_poly.pdbx_strand_id
1 'polypeptide(L)'
;MQFNRDDSDSGLQSEINITPLVDVVLVLLIIFMVVVPLLMQGYDVDIPRTSAQPAAAQAAESRLILSIAASGCRILQPPAGEGLPADCQVILANQKIPATELPARVAEILGGQPTEKRVLFLDADDRLNYEWVLRIIDLAKSNVADLKIEFITH
;
A
#
# COMPACT_ATOMS: atom_id res chain seq x y z
N MET A 1 64.70 -45.52 -45.35
CA MET A 1 64.35 -44.20 -44.73
C MET A 1 63.00 -44.36 -44.11
N GLN A 2 62.95 -44.53 -42.79
CA GLN A 2 61.67 -44.58 -42.01
C GLN A 2 61.55 -43.25 -41.31
N PHE A 3 60.45 -42.53 -41.64
CA PHE A 3 60.08 -41.37 -40.89
C PHE A 3 59.15 -41.81 -39.74
N ASN A 4 59.69 -41.74 -38.55
CA ASN A 4 58.93 -41.92 -37.33
C ASN A 4 58.24 -40.61 -37.04
N ARG A 5 56.89 -40.59 -37.12
CA ARG A 5 56.08 -39.49 -36.66
C ARG A 5 55.68 -39.77 -35.22
N ASP A 6 56.42 -39.16 -34.32
CA ASP A 6 56.01 -39.04 -32.95
C ASP A 6 54.85 -37.96 -32.91
N ASP A 7 53.66 -38.42 -32.96
CA ASP A 7 52.46 -37.62 -32.61
C ASP A 7 52.40 -37.54 -31.08
N SER A 8 53.13 -36.61 -30.49
CA SER A 8 52.95 -36.19 -29.14
C SER A 8 51.74 -35.25 -29.13
N ASP A 9 50.56 -35.84 -29.08
CA ASP A 9 49.30 -35.17 -28.79
C ASP A 9 49.35 -34.77 -27.29
N SER A 10 50.01 -33.64 -27.01
CA SER A 10 49.95 -32.97 -25.71
C SER A 10 48.60 -32.26 -25.61
N GLY A 11 47.56 -33.03 -25.36
CA GLY A 11 46.27 -32.50 -24.98
C GLY A 11 46.45 -31.57 -23.78
N LEU A 12 46.36 -30.26 -24.03
CA LEU A 12 46.33 -29.26 -23.00
C LEU A 12 45.03 -29.50 -22.18
N GLN A 13 45.13 -30.35 -21.17
CA GLN A 13 44.09 -30.47 -20.14
C GLN A 13 44.18 -29.21 -19.27
N SER A 14 43.44 -28.22 -19.65
CA SER A 14 43.22 -27.05 -18.80
C SER A 14 42.30 -27.48 -17.67
N GLU A 15 42.86 -27.95 -16.57
CA GLU A 15 42.10 -28.17 -15.34
C GLU A 15 41.64 -26.82 -14.80
N ILE A 16 40.33 -26.55 -14.89
CA ILE A 16 39.77 -25.36 -14.30
C ILE A 16 39.79 -25.53 -12.78
N ASN A 17 40.56 -24.69 -12.11
CA ASN A 17 40.55 -24.65 -10.65
C ASN A 17 39.19 -24.17 -10.18
N ILE A 18 38.33 -25.07 -9.73
CA ILE A 18 36.97 -24.79 -9.28
C ILE A 18 36.91 -24.16 -7.88
N THR A 19 38.04 -24.14 -7.15
CA THR A 19 38.09 -23.61 -5.77
C THR A 19 37.58 -22.15 -5.67
N PRO A 20 38.03 -21.21 -6.54
CA PRO A 20 37.54 -19.84 -6.50
C PRO A 20 36.06 -19.74 -6.84
N LEU A 21 35.54 -20.59 -7.73
CA LEU A 21 34.13 -20.61 -8.12
C LEU A 21 33.25 -21.08 -6.96
N VAL A 22 33.66 -22.15 -6.28
CA VAL A 22 32.92 -22.72 -5.15
C VAL A 22 32.91 -21.74 -3.99
N ASP A 23 33.96 -21.01 -3.72
CA ASP A 23 34.00 -19.99 -2.66
C ASP A 23 32.99 -18.88 -2.89
N VAL A 24 32.97 -18.32 -4.12
CA VAL A 24 31.98 -17.28 -4.48
C VAL A 24 30.55 -17.79 -4.34
N VAL A 25 30.26 -19.02 -4.77
CA VAL A 25 28.90 -19.61 -4.67
C VAL A 25 28.50 -19.83 -3.22
N LEU A 26 29.42 -20.32 -2.38
CA LEU A 26 29.16 -20.49 -0.94
C LEU A 26 28.87 -19.15 -0.25
N VAL A 27 29.66 -18.11 -0.54
CA VAL A 27 29.42 -16.76 0.02
C VAL A 27 28.05 -16.23 -0.41
N LEU A 28 27.68 -16.38 -1.66
CA LEU A 28 26.34 -15.98 -2.14
C LEU A 28 25.24 -16.76 -1.44
N LEU A 29 25.42 -18.07 -1.23
CA LEU A 29 24.44 -18.90 -0.52
C LEU A 29 24.21 -18.43 0.91
N ILE A 30 25.26 -18.14 1.67
CA ILE A 30 25.08 -17.65 3.05
C ILE A 30 24.49 -16.25 3.10
N ILE A 31 24.80 -15.37 2.14
CA ILE A 31 24.17 -14.06 2.04
C ILE A 31 22.66 -14.22 1.82
N PHE A 32 22.24 -15.06 0.88
CA PHE A 32 20.81 -15.31 0.65
C PHE A 32 20.15 -15.97 1.86
N MET A 33 20.83 -16.90 2.53
CA MET A 33 20.28 -17.54 3.72
C MET A 33 20.00 -16.55 4.86
N VAL A 34 20.79 -15.49 4.97
CA VAL A 34 20.62 -14.43 5.98
C VAL A 34 19.61 -13.37 5.53
N VAL A 35 19.64 -12.97 4.25
CA VAL A 35 18.83 -11.88 3.73
C VAL A 35 17.36 -12.30 3.54
N VAL A 36 17.12 -13.54 3.09
CA VAL A 36 15.75 -14.03 2.84
C VAL A 36 14.84 -13.95 4.08
N PRO A 37 15.23 -14.44 5.27
CA PRO A 37 14.40 -14.32 6.45
C PRO A 37 14.20 -12.86 6.90
N LEU A 38 15.16 -11.95 6.64
CA LEU A 38 14.99 -10.53 6.93
C LEU A 38 13.96 -9.86 6.01
N LEU A 39 13.90 -10.29 4.75
CA LEU A 39 12.89 -9.81 3.79
C LEU A 39 11.50 -10.43 4.07
N MET A 40 11.46 -11.63 4.66
CA MET A 40 10.21 -12.29 5.04
C MET A 40 9.66 -11.81 6.40
N GLN A 41 10.46 -11.09 7.18
CA GLN A 41 9.96 -10.25 8.26
C GLN A 41 9.32 -9.01 7.63
N GLY A 42 8.33 -9.23 6.76
CA GLY A 42 7.38 -8.20 6.40
C GLY A 42 6.88 -7.60 7.70
N TYR A 43 6.75 -6.29 7.76
CA TYR A 43 6.07 -5.61 8.84
C TYR A 43 4.78 -6.36 9.08
N ASP A 44 4.68 -7.06 10.21
CA ASP A 44 3.41 -7.55 10.75
C ASP A 44 2.64 -6.27 11.09
N VAL A 45 2.03 -5.69 10.05
CA VAL A 45 1.00 -4.69 10.25
C VAL A 45 -0.13 -5.49 10.82
N ASP A 46 -0.25 -5.43 12.15
CA ASP A 46 -1.40 -5.94 12.87
C ASP A 46 -2.62 -5.15 12.34
N ILE A 47 -3.15 -5.64 11.22
CA ILE A 47 -4.41 -5.13 10.69
C ILE A 47 -5.44 -5.69 11.68
N PRO A 48 -6.03 -4.86 12.55
CA PRO A 48 -7.06 -5.31 13.45
C PRO A 48 -8.18 -5.88 12.57
N ARG A 49 -8.24 -7.21 12.48
CA ARG A 49 -9.38 -7.89 11.89
C ARG A 49 -10.54 -7.58 12.82
N THR A 50 -11.34 -6.61 12.47
CA THR A 50 -12.64 -6.46 13.06
C THR A 50 -13.43 -7.70 12.71
N SER A 51 -13.29 -8.72 13.59
CA SER A 51 -14.23 -9.83 13.59
C SER A 51 -15.60 -9.20 13.71
N ALA A 52 -16.41 -9.38 12.70
CA ALA A 52 -17.80 -8.96 12.69
C ALA A 52 -18.54 -9.74 13.77
N GLN A 53 -18.44 -9.27 15.02
CA GLN A 53 -19.33 -9.72 16.08
C GLN A 53 -20.62 -8.89 16.03
N PRO A 54 -21.78 -9.51 16.23
CA PRO A 54 -23.08 -8.84 16.13
C PRO A 54 -23.28 -7.67 17.13
N ALA A 55 -22.38 -7.47 18.09
CA ALA A 55 -22.33 -6.29 18.94
C ALA A 55 -21.90 -5.00 18.18
N ALA A 56 -21.37 -5.14 16.95
CA ALA A 56 -20.96 -4.01 16.13
C ALA A 56 -22.13 -3.25 15.48
N ALA A 57 -23.32 -3.82 15.43
CA ALA A 57 -24.46 -3.15 14.81
C ALA A 57 -24.92 -1.90 15.59
N GLN A 58 -24.80 -1.90 16.92
CA GLN A 58 -25.14 -0.73 17.75
C GLN A 58 -24.02 0.31 17.84
N ALA A 59 -22.76 -0.09 17.59
CA ALA A 59 -21.63 0.85 17.49
C ALA A 59 -21.49 1.47 16.09
N ALA A 60 -22.17 0.92 15.08
CA ALA A 60 -22.14 1.44 13.71
C ALA A 60 -22.94 2.75 13.56
N GLU A 61 -23.94 3.01 14.41
CA GLU A 61 -24.75 4.22 14.35
C GLU A 61 -23.98 5.52 14.71
N SER A 62 -22.80 5.41 15.33
CA SER A 62 -21.99 6.58 15.70
C SER A 62 -20.69 6.71 14.90
N ARG A 63 -20.45 5.83 13.93
CA ARG A 63 -19.22 5.89 13.11
C ARG A 63 -19.45 6.75 11.89
N LEU A 64 -18.63 7.77 11.73
CA LEU A 64 -18.65 8.59 10.52
C LEU A 64 -17.85 7.86 9.43
N ILE A 65 -18.56 7.38 8.41
CA ILE A 65 -17.95 6.64 7.29
C ILE A 65 -17.92 7.55 6.07
N LEU A 66 -16.74 7.65 5.46
CA LEU A 66 -16.51 8.31 4.18
C LEU A 66 -16.23 7.24 3.14
N SER A 67 -17.14 7.01 2.21
CA SER A 67 -16.96 6.07 1.11
C SER A 67 -16.60 6.81 -0.17
N ILE A 68 -15.53 6.34 -0.83
CA ILE A 68 -15.06 6.85 -2.10
C ILE A 68 -15.25 5.76 -3.14
N ALA A 69 -16.21 5.95 -4.04
CA ALA A 69 -16.47 5.00 -5.12
C ALA A 69 -15.82 5.42 -6.42
N ALA A 70 -15.34 4.47 -7.19
CA ALA A 70 -14.71 4.71 -8.50
C ALA A 70 -15.64 5.46 -9.48
N SER A 71 -16.95 5.29 -9.35
CA SER A 71 -17.94 5.99 -10.17
C SER A 71 -18.15 7.46 -9.79
N GLY A 72 -17.69 7.86 -8.60
CA GLY A 72 -17.91 9.21 -8.06
C GLY A 72 -16.87 10.23 -8.49
N CYS A 73 -15.69 9.78 -8.86
CA CYS A 73 -14.60 10.62 -9.35
C CYS A 73 -13.98 9.96 -10.60
N ARG A 74 -13.48 10.71 -11.56
CA ARG A 74 -12.81 10.18 -12.76
C ARG A 74 -11.39 9.69 -12.42
N ILE A 75 -11.26 8.52 -11.81
CA ILE A 75 -10.11 8.15 -10.99
C ILE A 75 -9.13 7.18 -11.63
N LEU A 76 -9.36 6.77 -12.87
CA LEU A 76 -8.45 5.86 -13.58
C LEU A 76 -7.23 6.56 -14.22
N GLN A 77 -7.21 7.88 -14.25
CA GLN A 77 -6.07 8.66 -14.75
C GLN A 77 -5.39 9.40 -13.59
N PRO A 78 -4.06 9.51 -13.61
CA PRO A 78 -3.38 10.35 -12.62
C PRO A 78 -3.91 11.78 -12.72
N PRO A 79 -4.06 12.48 -11.58
CA PRO A 79 -4.60 13.83 -11.58
C PRO A 79 -3.71 14.77 -12.39
N ALA A 80 -4.29 15.47 -13.35
CA ALA A 80 -3.65 16.54 -14.06
C ALA A 80 -3.90 17.86 -13.29
N GLY A 81 -2.87 18.34 -12.57
CA GLY A 81 -2.96 19.61 -11.83
C GLY A 81 -3.22 19.45 -10.33
N GLU A 82 -3.39 20.58 -9.65
CA GLU A 82 -3.67 20.64 -8.21
C GLU A 82 -5.19 20.57 -7.95
N GLY A 83 -5.58 19.93 -6.84
CA GLY A 83 -6.98 19.85 -6.38
C GLY A 83 -7.73 18.62 -6.89
N LEU A 84 -9.02 18.61 -6.62
CA LEU A 84 -9.98 17.58 -7.05
C LEU A 84 -10.80 18.09 -8.23
N PRO A 85 -11.24 17.22 -9.17
CA PRO A 85 -12.22 17.60 -10.18
C PRO A 85 -13.50 18.11 -9.53
N ALA A 86 -14.10 19.13 -10.14
CA ALA A 86 -15.33 19.72 -9.63
C ALA A 86 -16.51 18.75 -9.58
N ASP A 87 -16.46 17.69 -10.34
CA ASP A 87 -17.44 16.62 -10.42
C ASP A 87 -17.20 15.45 -9.45
N CYS A 88 -16.13 15.52 -8.65
CA CYS A 88 -15.82 14.48 -7.68
C CYS A 88 -16.86 14.46 -6.56
N GLN A 89 -17.50 13.31 -6.37
CA GLN A 89 -18.52 13.08 -5.34
C GLN A 89 -18.07 11.97 -4.41
N VAL A 90 -18.30 12.18 -3.13
CA VAL A 90 -18.03 11.22 -2.06
C VAL A 90 -19.32 10.95 -1.26
N ILE A 91 -19.36 9.84 -0.55
CA ILE A 91 -20.48 9.49 0.31
C ILE A 91 -20.03 9.63 1.76
N LEU A 92 -20.59 10.60 2.46
CA LEU A 92 -20.33 10.84 3.89
C LEU A 92 -21.60 10.52 4.69
N ALA A 93 -21.49 9.65 5.68
CA ALA A 93 -22.64 9.22 6.50
C ALA A 93 -23.86 8.81 5.65
N ASN A 94 -23.61 8.05 4.58
CA ASN A 94 -24.62 7.58 3.63
C ASN A 94 -25.29 8.69 2.77
N GLN A 95 -24.74 9.90 2.78
CA GLN A 95 -25.18 11.02 1.94
C GLN A 95 -24.14 11.33 0.88
N LYS A 96 -24.58 11.45 -0.37
CA LYS A 96 -23.72 11.82 -1.49
C LYS A 96 -23.50 13.32 -1.52
N ILE A 97 -22.27 13.74 -1.39
CA ILE A 97 -21.88 15.16 -1.36
C ILE A 97 -20.74 15.42 -2.36
N PRO A 98 -20.64 16.65 -2.91
CA PRO A 98 -19.45 17.02 -3.67
C PRO A 98 -18.22 17.05 -2.75
N ALA A 99 -17.08 16.60 -3.27
CA ALA A 99 -15.85 16.55 -2.48
C ALA A 99 -15.40 17.93 -1.95
N THR A 100 -15.81 19.01 -2.62
CA THR A 100 -15.54 20.38 -2.20
C THR A 100 -16.24 20.78 -0.89
N GLU A 101 -17.35 20.15 -0.56
CA GLU A 101 -18.10 20.40 0.69
C GLU A 101 -17.63 19.51 1.85
N LEU A 102 -16.78 18.51 1.56
CA LEU A 102 -16.30 17.55 2.56
C LEU A 102 -15.69 18.20 3.81
N PRO A 103 -14.80 19.23 3.71
CA PRO A 103 -14.20 19.86 4.89
C PRO A 103 -15.23 20.49 5.83
N ALA A 104 -16.23 21.17 5.26
CA ALA A 104 -17.27 21.82 6.03
C ALA A 104 -18.15 20.80 6.75
N ARG A 105 -18.53 19.72 6.06
CA ARG A 105 -19.37 18.67 6.64
C ARG A 105 -18.67 17.88 7.71
N VAL A 106 -17.40 17.53 7.51
CA VAL A 106 -16.59 16.84 8.53
C VAL A 106 -16.42 17.72 9.77
N ALA A 107 -16.17 19.03 9.57
CA ALA A 107 -16.05 19.99 10.67
C ALA A 107 -17.39 20.16 11.43
N GLU A 108 -18.52 20.18 10.75
CA GLU A 108 -19.86 20.26 11.36
C GLU A 108 -20.13 19.05 12.26
N ILE A 109 -19.77 17.84 11.81
CA ILE A 109 -20.08 16.59 12.52
C ILE A 109 -19.06 16.32 13.65
N LEU A 110 -17.75 16.49 13.37
CA LEU A 110 -16.67 16.10 14.28
C LEU A 110 -16.04 17.28 15.04
N GLY A 111 -16.21 18.50 14.58
CA GLY A 111 -15.57 19.68 15.18
C GLY A 111 -15.96 19.92 16.64
N GLY A 112 -17.17 19.59 17.02
CA GLY A 112 -17.66 19.68 18.41
C GLY A 112 -17.31 18.49 19.29
N GLN A 113 -16.71 17.43 18.75
CA GLN A 113 -16.38 16.23 19.49
C GLN A 113 -15.00 16.33 20.15
N PRO A 114 -14.77 15.64 21.30
CA PRO A 114 -13.44 15.54 21.88
C PRO A 114 -12.48 14.84 20.92
N THR A 115 -11.20 15.19 20.97
CA THR A 115 -10.14 14.73 20.06
C THR A 115 -10.06 13.21 19.90
N GLU A 116 -10.33 12.49 20.98
CA GLU A 116 -10.30 11.02 21.02
C GLU A 116 -11.43 10.38 20.16
N LYS A 117 -12.53 11.11 19.95
CA LYS A 117 -13.70 10.64 19.19
C LYS A 117 -13.71 11.17 17.75
N ARG A 118 -12.73 11.96 17.35
CA ARG A 118 -12.61 12.49 15.97
C ARG A 118 -12.00 11.43 15.07
N VAL A 119 -12.78 10.41 14.77
CA VAL A 119 -12.37 9.31 13.90
C VAL A 119 -13.27 9.28 12.66
N LEU A 120 -12.64 9.31 11.50
CA LEU A 120 -13.27 9.16 10.21
C LEU A 120 -12.88 7.79 9.62
N PHE A 121 -13.86 6.95 9.38
CA PHE A 121 -13.63 5.66 8.74
C PHE A 121 -13.66 5.83 7.23
N LEU A 122 -12.60 5.46 6.56
CA LEU A 122 -12.45 5.58 5.11
C LEU A 122 -12.68 4.22 4.45
N ASP A 123 -13.67 4.20 3.57
CA ASP A 123 -13.97 3.07 2.68
C ASP A 123 -13.69 3.50 1.25
N ALA A 124 -12.64 2.94 0.64
CA ALA A 124 -12.20 3.31 -0.69
C ALA A 124 -12.18 2.09 -1.61
N ASP A 125 -12.74 2.25 -2.82
CA ASP A 125 -12.70 1.22 -3.87
C ASP A 125 -11.23 0.91 -4.23
N ASP A 126 -10.87 -0.36 -4.34
CA ASP A 126 -9.52 -0.86 -4.63
C ASP A 126 -8.96 -0.41 -5.99
N ARG A 127 -9.85 -0.02 -6.90
CA ARG A 127 -9.49 0.51 -8.22
C ARG A 127 -9.10 1.98 -8.23
N LEU A 128 -9.23 2.66 -7.09
CA LEU A 128 -8.92 4.08 -6.99
C LEU A 128 -7.41 4.33 -7.07
N ASN A 129 -7.04 5.39 -7.79
CA ASN A 129 -5.67 5.86 -7.75
C ASN A 129 -5.35 6.41 -6.35
N TYR A 130 -4.24 5.95 -5.77
CA TYR A 130 -3.79 6.32 -4.43
C TYR A 130 -3.70 7.84 -4.21
N GLU A 131 -3.27 8.58 -5.22
CA GLU A 131 -3.14 10.04 -5.13
C GLU A 131 -4.49 10.74 -4.91
N TRP A 132 -5.57 10.23 -5.52
CA TRP A 132 -6.91 10.76 -5.28
C TRP A 132 -7.38 10.53 -3.86
N VAL A 133 -7.11 9.35 -3.33
CA VAL A 133 -7.43 8.99 -1.94
C VAL A 133 -6.71 9.93 -0.99
N LEU A 134 -5.41 10.18 -1.21
CA LEU A 134 -4.63 11.13 -0.41
C LEU A 134 -5.20 12.55 -0.46
N ARG A 135 -5.56 13.05 -1.64
CA ARG A 135 -6.14 14.40 -1.79
C ARG A 135 -7.48 14.54 -1.05
N ILE A 136 -8.31 13.49 -1.06
CA ILE A 136 -9.56 13.49 -0.30
C ILE A 136 -9.29 13.45 1.20
N ILE A 137 -8.29 12.69 1.64
CA ILE A 137 -7.85 12.65 3.04
C ILE A 137 -7.37 14.04 3.51
N ASP A 138 -6.52 14.70 2.72
CA ASP A 138 -6.01 16.03 3.02
C ASP A 138 -7.15 17.05 3.10
N LEU A 139 -8.11 16.93 2.17
CA LEU A 139 -9.29 17.77 2.18
C LEU A 139 -10.14 17.54 3.43
N ALA A 140 -10.36 16.29 3.83
CA ALA A 140 -11.11 15.96 5.04
C ALA A 140 -10.45 16.49 6.32
N LYS A 141 -9.11 16.51 6.36
CA LYS A 141 -8.33 17.02 7.49
C LYS A 141 -8.23 18.54 7.57
N SER A 142 -8.51 19.25 6.48
CA SER A 142 -8.20 20.68 6.37
C SER A 142 -8.87 21.55 7.43
N ASN A 143 -10.07 21.20 7.88
CA ASN A 143 -10.88 21.99 8.82
C ASN A 143 -11.03 21.35 10.21
N VAL A 144 -10.44 20.16 10.45
CA VAL A 144 -10.54 19.47 11.74
C VAL A 144 -9.16 19.08 12.22
N ALA A 145 -8.66 19.74 13.26
CA ALA A 145 -7.39 19.37 13.90
C ALA A 145 -7.50 17.99 14.57
N ASP A 146 -6.41 17.22 14.50
CA ASP A 146 -6.28 15.88 15.13
C ASP A 146 -7.33 14.86 14.64
N LEU A 147 -7.79 14.98 13.39
CA LEU A 147 -8.68 13.99 12.78
C LEU A 147 -7.89 12.68 12.52
N LYS A 148 -8.32 11.60 13.18
CA LYS A 148 -7.83 10.25 12.93
C LYS A 148 -8.58 9.64 11.76
N ILE A 149 -7.86 8.97 10.86
CA ILE A 149 -8.46 8.25 9.73
C ILE A 149 -8.14 6.79 9.89
N GLU A 150 -9.17 5.96 9.87
CA GLU A 150 -9.06 4.51 9.90
C GLU A 150 -9.62 3.93 8.59
N PHE A 151 -8.90 3.00 7.99
CA PHE A 151 -9.32 2.37 6.75
C PHE A 151 -10.20 1.16 7.04
N ILE A 152 -11.31 1.06 6.30
CA ILE A 152 -12.13 -0.15 6.29
C ILE A 152 -11.59 -1.07 5.20
N THR A 153 -11.21 -2.28 5.58
CA THR A 153 -10.79 -3.33 4.64
C THR A 153 -11.87 -4.38 4.55
N HIS A 154 -12.23 -4.79 3.32
CA HIS A 154 -13.20 -5.83 3.03
C HIS A 154 -12.53 -7.18 2.78
#